data_3f4657c1e8447b7c97a38d1c0467a4be
#
_entry.id   3f4657c1e8447b7c97a38d1c0467a4be
#
_cell.length_a   1.000
_cell.length_b   1.000
_cell.length_c   1.000
_cell.angle_alpha   90.00
_cell.angle_beta   90.00
_cell.angle_gamma   90.00
#
_symmetry.space_group_name_H-M   'P 1'
#
loop_
_entity.id
_entity.type
_entity.pdbx_description
1 polymer ?
#
loop_
_entity_poly.entity_id
_entity_poly.type
_entity_poly.pdbx_seq_one_letter_code
_entity_poly.pdbx_strand_id
1 'polypeptide(L)'
;MAGLIAAAILSDTVMFKSPTCTKRDIAMAERMARLGKVSLDELGKELFAAGFSDQKPVSELIGGDFKEFHIAEHFIGVGQVTTLDSSKMLERREEFLSEMRKLKDTKGYGIIILMLTDVLLEGTQLIYIGSDDTIRRALPPHTRPAIYRHRRP
;
A
#
# COMPACT_ATOMS: atom_id res chain seq x y z
N MET A 1 -22.54 -4.63 16.93
CA MET A 1 -22.62 -5.36 15.66
C MET A 1 -22.67 -4.41 14.45
N ALA A 2 -23.62 -3.45 14.37
CA ALA A 2 -23.72 -2.56 13.21
C ALA A 2 -22.45 -1.72 12.94
N GLY A 3 -21.85 -1.14 13.99
CA GLY A 3 -20.57 -0.41 13.84
C GLY A 3 -19.44 -1.28 13.30
N LEU A 4 -19.36 -2.56 13.67
CA LEU A 4 -18.37 -3.49 13.14
C LEU A 4 -18.57 -3.75 11.63
N ILE A 5 -19.83 -3.85 11.19
CA ILE A 5 -20.14 -4.00 9.76
C ILE A 5 -19.75 -2.73 8.99
N ALA A 6 -20.03 -1.54 9.55
CA ALA A 6 -19.59 -0.29 8.96
C ALA A 6 -18.06 -0.23 8.84
N ALA A 7 -17.33 -0.61 9.90
CA ALA A 7 -15.86 -0.69 9.88
C ALA A 7 -15.33 -1.66 8.82
N ALA A 8 -15.96 -2.84 8.68
CA ALA A 8 -15.57 -3.81 7.66
C ALA A 8 -15.74 -3.26 6.23
N ILE A 9 -16.86 -2.57 5.95
CA ILE A 9 -17.09 -1.95 4.65
C ILE A 9 -16.06 -0.83 4.40
N LEU A 10 -15.77 0.02 5.40
CA LEU A 10 -14.76 1.07 5.28
C LEU A 10 -13.37 0.50 4.99
N SER A 11 -13.01 -0.59 5.66
CA SER A 11 -11.73 -1.29 5.45
C SER A 11 -11.64 -1.85 4.03
N ASP A 12 -12.65 -2.60 3.59
CA ASP A 12 -12.67 -3.26 2.27
C ASP A 12 -12.70 -2.26 1.11
N THR A 13 -13.40 -1.16 1.29
CA THR A 13 -13.55 -0.10 0.27
C THR A 13 -12.50 1.01 0.39
N VAL A 14 -11.57 0.91 1.31
CA VAL A 14 -10.55 1.94 1.58
C VAL A 14 -11.22 3.32 1.75
N MET A 15 -12.16 3.44 2.70
CA MET A 15 -13.00 4.64 2.91
C MET A 15 -13.71 5.11 1.63
N PHE A 16 -14.29 4.18 0.89
CA PHE A 16 -15.00 4.40 -0.38
C PHE A 16 -14.13 4.86 -1.57
N LYS A 17 -12.80 4.82 -1.43
CA LYS A 17 -11.84 5.27 -2.46
C LYS A 17 -11.38 4.14 -3.38
N SER A 18 -11.64 2.87 -3.02
CA SER A 18 -11.33 1.74 -3.87
C SER A 18 -12.13 1.79 -5.18
N PRO A 19 -11.50 1.49 -6.34
CA PRO A 19 -12.23 1.39 -7.61
C PRO A 19 -13.27 0.27 -7.61
N THR A 20 -13.21 -0.66 -6.66
CA THR A 20 -14.20 -1.73 -6.47
C THR A 20 -15.40 -1.30 -5.63
N CYS A 21 -15.36 -0.11 -5.01
CA CYS A 21 -16.44 0.41 -4.19
C CYS A 21 -17.69 0.69 -5.02
N THR A 22 -18.83 0.19 -4.57
CA THR A 22 -20.12 0.38 -5.22
C THR A 22 -21.01 1.34 -4.43
N LYS A 23 -22.05 1.87 -5.11
CA LYS A 23 -23.09 2.67 -4.43
C LYS A 23 -23.81 1.89 -3.33
N ARG A 24 -23.86 0.56 -3.45
CA ARG A 24 -24.47 -0.31 -2.45
C ARG A 24 -23.63 -0.36 -1.16
N ASP A 25 -22.32 -0.38 -1.31
CA ASP A 25 -21.40 -0.38 -0.17
C ASP A 25 -21.55 0.90 0.64
N ILE A 26 -21.58 2.05 -0.04
CA ILE A 26 -21.80 3.36 0.59
C ILE A 26 -23.14 3.38 1.34
N ALA A 27 -24.24 3.02 0.67
CA ALA A 27 -25.56 3.04 1.28
C ALA A 27 -25.67 2.09 2.50
N MET A 28 -25.01 0.93 2.42
CA MET A 28 -24.99 -0.04 3.52
C MET A 28 -24.16 0.48 4.69
N ALA A 29 -22.97 1.05 4.44
CA ALA A 29 -22.12 1.64 5.47
C ALA A 29 -22.84 2.76 6.20
N GLU A 30 -23.52 3.68 5.50
CA GLU A 30 -24.31 4.75 6.08
C GLU A 30 -25.48 4.21 6.95
N ARG A 31 -26.15 3.17 6.46
CA ARG A 31 -27.21 2.51 7.23
C ARG A 31 -26.65 1.90 8.52
N MET A 32 -25.54 1.20 8.44
CA MET A 32 -24.90 0.55 9.58
C MET A 32 -24.35 1.57 10.56
N ALA A 33 -23.80 2.68 10.08
CA ALA A 33 -23.34 3.78 10.92
C ALA A 33 -24.49 4.40 11.73
N ARG A 34 -25.64 4.68 11.09
CA ARG A 34 -26.82 5.16 11.77
C ARG A 34 -27.30 4.20 12.87
N LEU A 35 -27.37 2.89 12.55
CA LEU A 35 -27.77 1.87 13.52
C LEU A 35 -26.76 1.69 14.65
N GLY A 36 -25.49 1.81 14.35
CA GLY A 36 -24.39 1.72 15.30
C GLY A 36 -24.12 3.00 16.09
N LYS A 37 -24.77 4.12 15.71
CA LYS A 37 -24.55 5.47 16.26
C LYS A 37 -23.07 5.87 16.21
N VAL A 38 -22.41 5.60 15.09
CA VAL A 38 -21.00 5.94 14.84
C VAL A 38 -20.87 6.87 13.64
N SER A 39 -19.85 7.73 13.66
CA SER A 39 -19.45 8.53 12.50
C SER A 39 -18.57 7.69 11.57
N LEU A 40 -18.88 7.65 10.29
CA LEU A 40 -18.05 6.92 9.31
C LEU A 40 -16.67 7.52 9.17
N ASP A 41 -16.56 8.85 9.23
CA ASP A 41 -15.28 9.54 9.11
C ASP A 41 -14.36 9.26 10.31
N GLU A 42 -14.91 9.37 11.54
CA GLU A 42 -14.17 9.08 12.77
C GLU A 42 -13.78 7.59 12.82
N LEU A 43 -14.76 6.70 12.57
CA LEU A 43 -14.52 5.26 12.57
C LEU A 43 -13.47 4.86 11.53
N GLY A 44 -13.50 5.46 10.35
CA GLY A 44 -12.50 5.23 9.32
C GLY A 44 -11.12 5.68 9.75
N LYS A 45 -10.99 6.90 10.28
CA LYS A 45 -9.71 7.41 10.80
C LYS A 45 -9.14 6.53 11.90
N GLU A 46 -9.95 6.13 12.88
CA GLU A 46 -9.53 5.25 13.96
C GLU A 46 -9.12 3.87 13.45
N LEU A 47 -9.91 3.28 12.54
CA LEU A 47 -9.63 1.98 11.95
C LEU A 47 -8.29 1.96 11.23
N PHE A 48 -8.05 2.97 10.38
CA PHE A 48 -6.81 3.05 9.63
C PHE A 48 -5.63 3.45 10.52
N ALA A 49 -5.81 4.34 11.49
CA ALA A 49 -4.77 4.66 12.46
C ALA A 49 -4.36 3.45 13.31
N ALA A 50 -5.31 2.60 13.70
CA ALA A 50 -5.03 1.37 14.44
C ALA A 50 -4.35 0.29 13.59
N GLY A 51 -4.69 0.23 12.28
CA GLY A 51 -4.11 -0.73 11.33
C GLY A 51 -2.72 -0.35 10.84
N PHE A 52 -2.42 0.94 10.81
CA PHE A 52 -1.17 1.49 10.28
C PHE A 52 -0.25 1.97 11.40
N SER A 53 0.46 1.04 12.01
CA SER A 53 1.55 1.40 12.90
C SER A 53 2.78 1.77 12.07
N ASP A 54 3.07 3.07 11.97
CA ASP A 54 4.31 3.59 11.36
C ASP A 54 5.58 3.04 12.04
N GLN A 55 5.41 2.43 13.22
CA GLN A 55 6.49 1.91 14.06
C GLN A 55 6.78 0.41 13.83
N LYS A 56 5.97 -0.29 13.02
CA LYS A 56 6.26 -1.69 12.72
C LYS A 56 7.61 -1.87 12.03
N PRO A 57 8.30 -3.00 12.28
CA PRO A 57 9.51 -3.33 11.52
C PRO A 57 9.24 -3.33 10.02
N VAL A 58 10.19 -2.82 9.23
CA VAL A 58 10.03 -2.72 7.77
C VAL A 58 9.83 -4.10 7.13
N SER A 59 10.47 -5.14 7.67
CA SER A 59 10.27 -6.53 7.22
C SER A 59 8.81 -7.00 7.36
N GLU A 60 8.15 -6.61 8.45
CA GLU A 60 6.73 -6.92 8.67
C GLU A 60 5.83 -6.10 7.74
N LEU A 61 6.16 -4.83 7.53
CA LEU A 61 5.41 -3.96 6.62
C LEU A 61 5.47 -4.47 5.18
N ILE A 62 6.66 -4.85 4.69
CA ILE A 62 6.83 -5.42 3.35
C ILE A 62 6.12 -6.77 3.24
N GLY A 63 6.27 -7.62 4.25
CA GLY A 63 5.71 -8.99 4.24
C GLY A 63 4.19 -9.06 4.41
N GLY A 64 3.54 -7.98 4.86
CA GLY A 64 2.10 -7.95 5.15
C GLY A 64 1.21 -8.16 3.92
N ASP A 65 1.57 -7.60 2.78
CA ASP A 65 0.94 -7.87 1.48
C ASP A 65 2.04 -7.90 0.40
N PHE A 66 2.70 -9.03 0.31
CA PHE A 66 3.78 -9.28 -0.64
C PHE A 66 3.43 -10.44 -1.55
N LYS A 67 3.53 -10.22 -2.86
CA LYS A 67 3.20 -11.22 -3.89
C LYS A 67 4.37 -11.42 -4.84
N GLU A 68 4.50 -12.63 -5.30
CA GLU A 68 5.57 -13.08 -6.21
C GLU A 68 4.98 -13.35 -7.58
N PHE A 69 5.67 -12.89 -8.62
CA PHE A 69 5.28 -13.08 -10.01
C PHE A 69 6.46 -13.60 -10.84
N HIS A 70 6.16 -14.58 -11.68
CA HIS A 70 7.05 -15.04 -12.73
C HIS A 70 6.50 -14.57 -14.07
N ILE A 71 7.19 -13.62 -14.70
CA ILE A 71 6.79 -13.04 -16.00
C ILE A 71 7.97 -13.19 -16.96
N ALA A 72 7.83 -14.06 -17.94
CA ALA A 72 8.93 -14.50 -18.82
C ALA A 72 10.14 -14.97 -18.00
N GLU A 73 11.30 -14.37 -18.19
CA GLU A 73 12.53 -14.65 -17.43
C GLU A 73 12.68 -13.84 -16.13
N HIS A 74 11.68 -13.02 -15.80
CA HIS A 74 11.76 -12.13 -14.63
C HIS A 74 11.03 -12.71 -13.42
N PHE A 75 11.74 -12.82 -12.31
CA PHE A 75 11.16 -13.09 -11.00
C PHE A 75 10.98 -11.76 -10.25
N ILE A 76 9.74 -11.40 -9.99
CA ILE A 76 9.35 -10.08 -9.50
C ILE A 76 8.62 -10.21 -8.18
N GLY A 77 9.07 -9.45 -7.17
CA GLY A 77 8.35 -9.26 -5.91
C GLY A 77 7.58 -7.94 -5.92
N VAL A 78 6.33 -7.95 -5.53
CA VAL A 78 5.50 -6.75 -5.38
C VAL A 78 4.91 -6.71 -3.98
N GLY A 79 5.29 -5.71 -3.20
CA GLY A 79 4.73 -5.44 -1.88
C GLY A 79 3.81 -4.22 -1.91
N GLN A 80 2.82 -4.19 -1.02
CA GLN A 80 1.98 -3.02 -0.79
C GLN A 80 1.94 -2.69 0.69
N VAL A 81 2.19 -1.42 1.00
CA VAL A 81 1.98 -0.82 2.31
C VAL A 81 0.95 0.28 2.16
N THR A 82 -0.18 0.09 2.79
CA THR A 82 -1.22 1.13 2.85
C THR A 82 -0.97 2.01 4.07
N THR A 83 -1.05 3.31 3.93
CA THR A 83 -0.76 4.28 5.01
C THR A 83 -1.71 5.47 4.95
N LEU A 84 -1.80 6.21 6.06
CA LEU A 84 -2.48 7.52 6.12
C LEU A 84 -1.54 8.69 5.84
N ASP A 85 -0.22 8.44 5.84
CA ASP A 85 0.82 9.44 5.63
C ASP A 85 2.02 8.80 4.95
N SER A 86 2.02 8.86 3.64
CA SER A 86 3.12 8.31 2.82
C SER A 86 4.42 9.07 3.02
N SER A 87 4.37 10.34 3.47
CA SER A 87 5.58 11.13 3.73
C SER A 87 6.39 10.54 4.87
N LYS A 88 5.73 10.14 5.97
CA LYS A 88 6.40 9.44 7.08
C LYS A 88 7.01 8.12 6.66
N MET A 89 6.31 7.35 5.81
CA MET A 89 6.88 6.13 5.27
C MET A 89 8.13 6.40 4.43
N LEU A 90 8.14 7.50 3.67
CA LEU A 90 9.31 7.89 2.88
C LEU A 90 10.51 8.34 3.71
N GLU A 91 10.30 8.86 4.92
CA GLU A 91 11.40 9.12 5.86
C GLU A 91 12.19 7.85 6.18
N ARG A 92 11.51 6.69 6.22
CA ARG A 92 12.08 5.36 6.43
C ARG A 92 12.57 4.68 5.14
N ARG A 93 12.67 5.40 4.04
CA ARG A 93 13.01 4.88 2.72
C ARG A 93 14.27 4.01 2.71
N GLU A 94 15.34 4.44 3.37
CA GLU A 94 16.59 3.69 3.38
C GLU A 94 16.47 2.34 4.11
N GLU A 95 15.60 2.27 5.15
CA GLU A 95 15.27 1.01 5.81
C GLU A 95 14.53 0.07 4.84
N PHE A 96 13.53 0.60 4.09
CA PHE A 96 12.82 -0.16 3.06
C PHE A 96 13.77 -0.68 1.97
N LEU A 97 14.63 0.18 1.44
CA LEU A 97 15.60 -0.21 0.42
C LEU A 97 16.59 -1.26 0.94
N SER A 98 17.04 -1.16 2.19
CA SER A 98 17.91 -2.15 2.82
C SER A 98 17.25 -3.51 2.92
N GLU A 99 16.00 -3.55 3.37
CA GLU A 99 15.26 -4.81 3.52
C GLU A 99 14.91 -5.43 2.15
N MET A 100 14.50 -4.61 1.18
CA MET A 100 14.25 -5.07 -0.19
C MET A 100 15.52 -5.66 -0.83
N ARG A 101 16.72 -5.10 -0.56
CA ARG A 101 17.99 -5.69 -1.04
C ARG A 101 18.22 -7.07 -0.43
N LYS A 102 18.02 -7.22 0.88
CA LYS A 102 18.17 -8.53 1.55
C LYS A 102 17.20 -9.55 0.93
N LEU A 103 15.93 -9.17 0.69
CA LEU A 103 14.95 -10.03 0.04
C LEU A 103 15.40 -10.41 -1.36
N LYS A 104 15.89 -9.44 -2.16
CA LYS A 104 16.39 -9.65 -3.50
C LYS A 104 17.52 -10.67 -3.51
N ASP A 105 18.51 -10.49 -2.65
CA ASP A 105 19.69 -11.35 -2.58
C ASP A 105 19.35 -12.76 -2.06
N THR A 106 18.46 -12.85 -1.08
CA THR A 106 18.07 -14.13 -0.45
C THR A 106 17.15 -14.96 -1.34
N LYS A 107 16.21 -14.32 -2.05
CA LYS A 107 15.16 -15.00 -2.83
C LYS A 107 15.43 -15.00 -4.33
N GLY A 108 16.41 -14.21 -4.81
CA GLY A 108 16.78 -14.15 -6.22
C GLY A 108 15.84 -13.32 -7.09
N TYR A 109 15.12 -12.35 -6.53
CA TYR A 109 14.28 -11.47 -7.35
C TYR A 109 15.11 -10.63 -8.32
N GLY A 110 14.67 -10.55 -9.57
CA GLY A 110 15.23 -9.61 -10.54
C GLY A 110 14.82 -8.17 -10.24
N ILE A 111 13.55 -8.02 -9.81
CA ILE A 111 12.92 -6.74 -9.49
C ILE A 111 12.09 -6.89 -8.22
N ILE A 112 12.14 -5.90 -7.34
CA ILE A 112 11.17 -5.74 -6.25
C ILE A 112 10.57 -4.34 -6.34
N ILE A 113 9.25 -4.26 -6.26
CA ILE A 113 8.47 -3.03 -6.24
C ILE A 113 7.72 -2.99 -4.91
N LEU A 114 7.80 -1.86 -4.21
CA LEU A 114 7.00 -1.58 -3.03
C LEU A 114 6.10 -0.38 -3.33
N MET A 115 4.81 -0.59 -3.20
CA MET A 115 3.76 0.42 -3.36
C MET A 115 3.43 1.00 -1.98
N LEU A 116 3.70 2.29 -1.77
CA LEU A 116 3.24 3.03 -0.61
C LEU A 116 1.95 3.75 -0.98
N THR A 117 0.83 3.15 -0.63
CA THR A 117 -0.51 3.66 -0.96
C THR A 117 -1.03 4.55 0.15
N ASP A 118 -1.15 5.83 -0.14
CA ASP A 118 -1.71 6.83 0.77
C ASP A 118 -3.22 6.93 0.58
N VAL A 119 -3.96 6.57 1.62
CA VAL A 119 -5.42 6.56 1.58
C VAL A 119 -6.01 7.97 1.55
N LEU A 120 -5.35 8.94 2.21
CA LEU A 120 -5.85 10.31 2.29
C LEU A 120 -5.55 11.09 1.01
N LEU A 121 -4.35 10.91 0.45
CA LEU A 121 -3.91 11.56 -0.78
C LEU A 121 -4.40 10.86 -2.05
N GLU A 122 -5.02 9.68 -1.93
CA GLU A 122 -5.49 8.86 -3.07
C GLU A 122 -4.38 8.59 -4.09
N GLY A 123 -3.17 8.38 -3.59
CA GLY A 123 -1.99 8.20 -4.41
C GLY A 123 -1.11 7.05 -3.95
N THR A 124 -0.33 6.51 -4.88
CA THR A 124 0.66 5.49 -4.59
C THR A 124 2.04 5.97 -5.01
N GLN A 125 2.97 5.91 -4.07
CA GLN A 125 4.38 6.14 -4.35
C GLN A 125 5.09 4.79 -4.49
N LEU A 126 6.02 4.71 -5.44
CA LEU A 126 6.75 3.48 -5.72
C LEU A 126 8.20 3.60 -5.26
N ILE A 127 8.64 2.65 -4.45
CA ILE A 127 10.04 2.37 -4.17
C ILE A 127 10.39 1.08 -4.91
N TYR A 128 11.50 1.03 -5.64
CA TYR A 128 11.88 -0.19 -6.32
C TYR A 128 13.39 -0.41 -6.38
N ILE A 129 13.76 -1.67 -6.56
CA ILE A 129 15.13 -2.11 -6.87
C ILE A 129 15.09 -3.05 -8.08
N GLY A 130 16.01 -2.86 -9.01
CA GLY A 130 16.08 -3.64 -10.25
C GLY A 130 16.41 -2.79 -11.47
N SER A 131 16.05 -3.27 -12.66
CA SER A 131 16.32 -2.59 -13.94
C SER A 131 15.39 -1.38 -14.13
N ASP A 132 15.97 -0.19 -14.23
CA ASP A 132 15.26 1.06 -14.53
C ASP A 132 14.47 0.97 -15.84
N ASP A 133 15.05 0.39 -16.88
CA ASP A 133 14.41 0.28 -18.19
C ASP A 133 13.17 -0.60 -18.15
N THR A 134 13.25 -1.72 -17.44
CA THR A 134 12.11 -2.63 -17.28
C THR A 134 10.98 -1.95 -16.54
N ILE A 135 11.28 -1.26 -15.45
CA ILE A 135 10.28 -0.53 -14.66
C ILE A 135 9.63 0.60 -15.47
N ARG A 136 10.42 1.40 -16.20
CA ARG A 136 9.90 2.49 -17.05
C ARG A 136 9.00 2.01 -18.17
N ARG A 137 9.28 0.84 -18.75
CA ARG A 137 8.44 0.24 -19.80
C ARG A 137 7.15 -0.36 -19.24
N ALA A 138 7.20 -0.86 -18.00
CA ALA A 138 6.06 -1.47 -17.35
C ALA A 138 5.06 -0.45 -16.81
N LEU A 139 5.50 0.76 -16.48
CA LEU A 139 4.65 1.80 -15.92
C LEU A 139 4.10 2.74 -17.00
N PRO A 140 2.83 3.20 -16.87
CA PRO A 140 2.26 4.18 -17.78
C PRO A 140 3.09 5.48 -17.85
N PRO A 141 3.16 6.16 -19.02
CA PRO A 141 4.01 7.34 -19.21
C PRO A 141 3.74 8.51 -18.27
N HIS A 142 2.51 8.62 -17.76
CA HIS A 142 2.09 9.66 -16.82
C HIS A 142 2.35 9.27 -15.34
N THR A 143 2.77 8.04 -15.09
CA THR A 143 3.20 7.63 -13.76
C THR A 143 4.51 8.37 -13.47
N ARG A 144 4.48 9.31 -12.54
CA ARG A 144 5.70 9.86 -11.95
C ARG A 144 6.04 8.99 -10.74
N PRO A 145 6.83 7.92 -10.88
CA PRO A 145 7.31 7.22 -9.72
C PRO A 145 8.12 8.25 -8.93
N ALA A 146 7.98 8.30 -7.63
CA ALA A 146 9.01 8.86 -6.78
C ALA A 146 10.22 7.94 -6.92
N ILE A 147 10.99 8.16 -8.01
CA ILE A 147 12.08 7.27 -8.42
C ILE A 147 13.24 7.53 -7.50
N TYR A 148 13.41 6.70 -6.51
CA TYR A 148 14.62 6.69 -5.71
C TYR A 148 15.59 5.68 -6.31
N ARG A 149 16.42 6.19 -7.24
CA ARG A 149 17.57 5.46 -7.79
C ARG A 149 18.58 5.20 -6.68
N HIS A 150 19.03 3.96 -6.58
CA HIS A 150 20.36 3.72 -6.06
C HIS A 150 21.35 4.03 -7.19
N ARG A 151 22.07 5.17 -7.12
CA ARG A 151 23.30 5.32 -7.89
C ARG A 151 24.29 4.30 -7.32
N ARG A 152 24.75 3.37 -8.15
CA ARG A 152 25.96 2.62 -7.83
C ARG A 152 27.12 3.63 -7.68
N PRO A 153 28.03 3.43 -6.71
CA PRO A 153 29.26 4.21 -6.66
C PRO A 153 30.07 4.05 -7.93
#